data_e5ded1164b50ae745d766518c38149ab
#
_entry.id   e5ded1164b50ae745d766518c38149ab
#
_cell.length_a   1.000
_cell.length_b   1.000
_cell.length_c   1.000
_cell.angle_alpha   90.00
_cell.angle_beta   90.00
_cell.angle_gamma   90.00
#
_symmetry.space_group_name_H-M   'P 1'
#
loop_
_entity.id
_entity.type
_entity.pdbx_description
1 polymer ?
#
loop_
_entity_poly.entity_id
_entity_poly.type
_entity_poly.pdbx_seq_one_letter_code
_entity_poly.pdbx_strand_id
1 'polypeptide(L)'
;MTSRWFLDTNVLVYLFDVREPAKRSIAQNLIGSQDPARFAVSAQVLGEFYVTVTRKLRHPLDAPTARTAVSQLAQLPVIATDLPLVRAAMETAETARLSYWDALIVEAAASSGCDRLLTEDMTAGETIRGVQIVNPFA
;
A
#
# COMPACT_ATOMS: atom_id res chain seq x y z
N MET A 1 -21.67 5.78 -4.38
CA MET A 1 -20.74 4.67 -4.14
C MET A 1 -19.61 5.13 -3.25
N THR A 2 -19.19 4.27 -2.34
CA THR A 2 -18.12 4.60 -1.43
C THR A 2 -16.78 4.46 -2.13
N SER A 3 -15.94 5.51 -2.07
CA SER A 3 -14.57 5.49 -2.56
C SER A 3 -13.76 4.45 -1.79
N ARG A 4 -12.96 3.66 -2.49
CA ARG A 4 -12.05 2.68 -1.88
C ARG A 4 -10.60 3.10 -2.18
N TRP A 5 -9.75 2.98 -1.17
CA TRP A 5 -8.37 3.44 -1.22
C TRP A 5 -7.41 2.29 -1.02
N PHE A 6 -6.41 2.22 -1.87
CA PHE A 6 -5.34 1.22 -1.76
C PHE A 6 -4.18 1.80 -0.95
N LEU A 7 -3.63 1.00 -0.03
CA LEU A 7 -2.52 1.43 0.83
C LEU A 7 -1.22 0.81 0.33
N ASP A 8 -0.26 1.66 -0.07
CA ASP A 8 1.07 1.22 -0.41
C ASP A 8 1.88 0.90 0.84
N THR A 9 2.97 0.18 0.66
CA THR A 9 3.85 -0.30 1.73
C THR A 9 4.28 0.80 2.70
N ASN A 10 4.70 1.96 2.19
CA ASN A 10 5.20 3.04 3.06
C ASN A 10 4.15 3.53 4.06
N VAL A 11 2.88 3.59 3.66
CA VAL A 11 1.80 4.00 4.56
C VAL A 11 1.67 3.03 5.74
N LEU A 12 1.74 1.73 5.46
CA LEU A 12 1.66 0.69 6.50
C LEU A 12 2.89 0.71 7.41
N VAL A 13 4.07 0.91 6.84
CA VAL A 13 5.32 0.97 7.60
C VAL A 13 5.29 2.13 8.61
N TYR A 14 4.77 3.30 8.21
CA TYR A 14 4.70 4.45 9.12
C TYR A 14 3.82 4.21 10.35
N LEU A 15 2.88 3.28 10.29
CA LEU A 15 2.08 2.91 11.48
C LEU A 15 2.96 2.45 12.63
N PHE A 16 4.15 1.91 12.34
CA PHE A 16 5.05 1.27 13.29
C PHE A 16 6.40 1.97 13.42
N ASP A 17 6.67 3.01 12.62
CA ASP A 17 7.98 3.67 12.60
C ASP A 17 8.05 4.77 13.67
N VAL A 18 8.63 4.43 14.81
CA VAL A 18 8.76 5.37 15.94
C VAL A 18 9.74 6.52 15.66
N ARG A 19 10.55 6.41 14.60
CA ARG A 19 11.50 7.46 14.20
C ARG A 19 10.85 8.57 13.37
N GLU A 20 9.61 8.34 12.93
CA GLU A 20 8.84 9.30 12.13
C GLU A 20 7.52 9.59 12.83
N PRO A 21 7.54 10.28 13.98
CA PRO A 21 6.32 10.43 14.79
C PRO A 21 5.21 11.22 14.08
N ALA A 22 5.54 12.20 13.26
CA ALA A 22 4.56 12.99 12.52
C ALA A 22 3.86 12.12 11.47
N LYS A 23 4.61 11.37 10.66
CA LYS A 23 4.05 10.47 9.64
C LYS A 23 3.30 9.30 10.28
N ARG A 24 3.80 8.79 11.39
CA ARG A 24 3.13 7.74 12.16
C ARG A 24 1.75 8.20 12.62
N SER A 25 1.67 9.41 13.15
CA SER A 25 0.40 9.98 13.59
C SER A 25 -0.58 10.16 12.43
N ILE A 26 -0.11 10.66 11.29
CA ILE A 26 -0.93 10.80 10.08
C ILE A 26 -1.45 9.43 9.62
N ALA A 27 -0.59 8.43 9.53
CA ALA A 27 -0.98 7.09 9.10
C ALA A 27 -1.99 6.46 10.06
N GLN A 28 -1.77 6.57 11.37
CA GLN A 28 -2.67 6.04 12.38
C GLN A 28 -4.04 6.71 12.34
N ASN A 29 -4.07 8.03 12.19
CA ASN A 29 -5.33 8.78 12.10
C ASN A 29 -6.08 8.45 10.81
N LEU A 30 -5.38 8.34 9.70
CA LEU A 30 -5.98 7.99 8.41
C LEU A 30 -6.70 6.65 8.49
N ILE A 31 -6.03 5.62 8.98
CA ILE A 31 -6.58 4.26 9.03
C ILE A 31 -7.63 4.14 10.14
N GLY A 32 -7.39 4.76 11.29
CA GLY A 32 -8.30 4.68 12.43
C GLY A 32 -9.60 5.46 12.27
N SER A 33 -9.65 6.45 11.38
CA SER A 33 -10.82 7.32 11.20
C SER A 33 -11.80 6.83 10.13
N GLN A 34 -11.46 5.75 9.39
CA GLN A 34 -12.27 5.26 8.29
C GLN A 34 -12.77 3.84 8.56
N ASP A 35 -13.88 3.48 7.93
CA ASP A 35 -14.33 2.09 7.90
C ASP A 35 -13.24 1.23 7.25
N PRO A 36 -12.83 0.10 7.87
CA PRO A 36 -11.85 -0.81 7.27
C PRO A 36 -12.20 -1.27 5.85
N ALA A 37 -13.48 -1.35 5.51
CA ALA A 37 -13.93 -1.71 4.17
C ALA A 37 -13.54 -0.69 3.10
N ARG A 38 -13.14 0.53 3.49
CA ARG A 38 -12.64 1.54 2.55
C ARG A 38 -11.27 1.18 1.98
N PHE A 39 -10.50 0.36 2.68
CA PHE A 39 -9.11 0.10 2.32
C PHE A 39 -8.93 -1.25 1.65
N ALA A 40 -7.90 -1.36 0.82
CA ALA A 40 -7.41 -2.61 0.26
C ALA A 40 -5.88 -2.60 0.27
N VAL A 41 -5.30 -3.77 0.33
CA VAL A 41 -3.86 -4.00 0.24
C VAL A 41 -3.61 -5.17 -0.72
N SER A 42 -2.36 -5.50 -0.97
CA SER A 42 -2.01 -6.68 -1.77
C SER A 42 -1.04 -7.59 -1.03
N ALA A 43 -0.93 -8.82 -1.49
CA ALA A 43 0.06 -9.75 -0.96
C ALA A 43 1.48 -9.20 -1.13
N GLN A 44 1.76 -8.53 -2.25
CA GLN A 44 3.04 -7.85 -2.46
C GLN A 44 3.32 -6.83 -1.36
N VAL A 45 2.37 -5.95 -1.09
CA VAL A 45 2.52 -4.88 -0.08
C VAL A 45 2.74 -5.48 1.31
N LEU A 46 2.00 -6.53 1.66
CA LEU A 46 2.18 -7.18 2.96
C LEU A 46 3.56 -7.83 3.10
N GLY A 47 4.06 -8.44 2.03
CA GLY A 47 5.42 -9.01 2.02
C GLY A 47 6.50 -7.94 2.14
N GLU A 48 6.38 -6.85 1.39
CA GLU A 48 7.31 -5.72 1.48
C GLU A 48 7.27 -5.07 2.87
N PHE A 49 6.08 -4.94 3.44
CA PHE A 49 5.91 -4.45 4.81
C PHE A 49 6.68 -5.33 5.79
N TYR A 50 6.52 -6.66 5.72
CA TYR A 50 7.21 -7.59 6.62
C TYR A 50 8.73 -7.42 6.54
N VAL A 51 9.28 -7.38 5.34
CA VAL A 51 10.73 -7.22 5.13
C VAL A 51 11.20 -5.88 5.69
N THR A 52 10.46 -4.81 5.42
CA THR A 52 10.85 -3.47 5.84
C THR A 52 10.86 -3.34 7.37
N VAL A 53 9.79 -3.76 8.04
CA VAL A 53 9.69 -3.57 9.50
C VAL A 53 10.62 -4.49 10.28
N THR A 54 11.02 -5.63 9.72
CA THR A 54 11.94 -6.56 10.38
C THR A 54 13.41 -6.27 10.09
N ARG A 55 13.72 -5.60 8.95
CA ARG A 55 15.11 -5.47 8.48
C ARG A 55 15.59 -4.06 8.21
N LYS A 56 14.68 -3.14 7.83
CA LYS A 56 15.08 -1.83 7.31
C LYS A 56 14.83 -0.68 8.25
N LEU A 57 13.97 -0.83 9.25
CA LEU A 57 13.72 0.22 10.23
C LEU A 57 14.90 0.33 11.18
N ARG A 58 15.14 1.54 11.67
CA ARG A 58 16.19 1.79 12.66
C ARG A 58 15.90 1.06 13.98
N HIS A 59 14.62 0.89 14.33
CA HIS A 59 14.17 0.07 15.45
C HIS A 59 13.29 -1.04 14.90
N PRO A 60 13.88 -2.15 14.41
CA PRO A 60 13.12 -3.21 13.77
C PRO A 60 12.19 -3.92 14.75
N LEU A 61 11.06 -4.41 14.21
CA LEU A 61 10.21 -5.32 14.95
C LEU A 61 10.82 -6.72 14.90
N ASP A 62 10.59 -7.51 15.96
CA ASP A 62 10.94 -8.93 15.90
C ASP A 62 9.96 -9.66 14.95
N ALA A 63 10.36 -10.86 14.50
CA ALA A 63 9.57 -11.60 13.54
C ALA A 63 8.17 -11.97 14.05
N PRO A 64 7.98 -12.44 15.30
CA PRO A 64 6.64 -12.72 15.80
C PRO A 64 5.72 -11.50 15.83
N THR A 65 6.22 -10.34 16.25
CA THR A 65 5.46 -9.09 16.27
C THR A 65 5.08 -8.67 14.85
N ALA A 66 6.02 -8.77 13.91
CA ALA A 66 5.77 -8.44 12.51
C ALA A 66 4.72 -9.38 11.89
N ARG A 67 4.77 -10.69 12.18
CA ARG A 67 3.75 -11.63 11.70
C ARG A 67 2.36 -11.30 12.24
N THR A 68 2.27 -10.91 13.50
CA THR A 68 1.01 -10.49 14.10
C THR A 68 0.47 -9.24 13.40
N ALA A 69 1.33 -8.26 13.13
CA ALA A 69 0.94 -7.05 12.41
C ALA A 69 0.43 -7.37 11.00
N VAL A 70 1.11 -8.26 10.26
CA VAL A 70 0.66 -8.71 8.94
C VAL A 70 -0.71 -9.39 9.02
N SER A 71 -0.93 -10.23 10.03
CA SER A 71 -2.23 -10.89 10.22
C SER A 71 -3.36 -9.90 10.48
N GLN A 72 -3.09 -8.83 11.23
CA GLN A 72 -4.06 -7.76 11.46
C GLN A 72 -4.35 -6.99 10.17
N LEU A 73 -3.32 -6.61 9.43
CA LEU A 73 -3.48 -5.90 8.15
C LEU A 73 -4.18 -6.77 7.10
N ALA A 74 -3.99 -8.08 7.15
CA ALA A 74 -4.62 -9.02 6.24
C ALA A 74 -6.14 -9.19 6.48
N GLN A 75 -6.69 -8.56 7.51
CA GLN A 75 -8.14 -8.47 7.68
C GLN A 75 -8.77 -7.50 6.69
N LEU A 76 -7.99 -6.57 6.11
CA LEU A 76 -8.42 -5.77 4.97
C LEU A 76 -8.51 -6.67 3.73
N PRO A 77 -9.29 -6.27 2.70
CA PRO A 77 -9.24 -6.97 1.41
C PRO A 77 -7.81 -7.05 0.89
N VAL A 78 -7.36 -8.27 0.58
CA VAL A 78 -6.00 -8.53 0.10
C VAL A 78 -6.04 -9.04 -1.34
N ILE A 79 -5.38 -8.34 -2.24
CA ILE A 79 -5.29 -8.70 -3.65
C ILE A 79 -4.11 -9.65 -3.85
N ALA A 80 -4.38 -10.84 -4.40
CA ALA A 80 -3.33 -11.80 -4.71
C ALA A 80 -2.56 -11.38 -5.97
N THR A 81 -1.27 -11.67 -5.98
CA THR A 81 -0.43 -11.49 -7.17
C THR A 81 -0.52 -12.74 -8.02
N ASP A 82 -1.56 -12.82 -8.85
CA ASP A 82 -1.78 -13.92 -9.78
C ASP A 82 -1.26 -13.59 -11.18
N LEU A 83 -1.31 -14.55 -12.09
CA LEU A 83 -0.80 -14.35 -13.44
C LEU A 83 -1.51 -13.24 -14.22
N PRO A 84 -2.84 -13.14 -14.19
CA PRO A 84 -3.50 -11.99 -14.85
C PRO A 84 -3.02 -10.64 -14.34
N LEU A 85 -2.78 -10.51 -13.04
CA LEU A 85 -2.26 -9.27 -12.46
C LEU A 85 -0.84 -8.98 -12.94
N VAL A 86 0.01 -9.99 -13.00
CA VAL A 86 1.39 -9.86 -13.52
C VAL A 86 1.38 -9.38 -14.96
N ARG A 87 0.51 -9.96 -15.79
CA ARG A 87 0.39 -9.56 -17.21
C ARG A 87 -0.08 -8.13 -17.37
N ALA A 88 -1.09 -7.73 -16.60
CA ALA A 88 -1.58 -6.34 -16.60
C ALA A 88 -0.49 -5.36 -16.16
N ALA A 89 0.30 -5.72 -15.13
CA ALA A 89 1.38 -4.88 -14.63
C ALA A 89 2.49 -4.68 -15.66
N MET A 90 2.85 -5.73 -16.41
CA MET A 90 3.86 -5.62 -17.47
C MET A 90 3.40 -4.62 -18.56
N GLU A 91 2.14 -4.68 -18.96
CA GLU A 91 1.58 -3.76 -19.94
C GLU A 91 1.53 -2.32 -19.41
N THR A 92 1.06 -2.13 -18.20
CA THR A 92 0.97 -0.80 -17.57
C THR A 92 2.34 -0.20 -17.32
N ALA A 93 3.35 -1.01 -16.96
CA ALA A 93 4.72 -0.52 -16.82
C ALA A 93 5.22 0.13 -18.11
N GLU A 94 4.92 -0.46 -19.26
CA GLU A 94 5.31 0.09 -20.56
C GLU A 94 4.52 1.34 -20.91
N THR A 95 3.18 1.29 -20.81
CA THR A 95 2.32 2.38 -21.27
C THR A 95 2.35 3.60 -20.35
N ALA A 96 2.45 3.41 -19.04
CA ALA A 96 2.51 4.49 -18.06
C ALA A 96 3.94 4.87 -17.65
N ARG A 97 4.95 4.18 -18.19
CA ARG A 97 6.37 4.42 -17.88
C ARG A 97 6.67 4.32 -16.39
N LEU A 98 6.16 3.26 -15.78
CA LEU A 98 6.41 2.93 -14.38
C LEU A 98 7.39 1.76 -14.28
N SER A 99 8.04 1.61 -13.12
CA SER A 99 8.67 0.34 -12.79
C SER A 99 7.60 -0.76 -12.76
N TYR A 100 8.02 -1.99 -13.02
CA TYR A 100 7.11 -3.13 -12.92
C TYR A 100 6.45 -3.19 -11.53
N TRP A 101 7.23 -2.96 -10.48
CA TRP A 101 6.74 -3.06 -9.10
C TRP A 101 5.69 -2.01 -8.78
N ASP A 102 5.88 -0.77 -9.26
CA ASP A 102 4.88 0.31 -9.11
C ASP A 102 3.64 0.00 -9.96
N ALA A 103 3.83 -0.51 -11.18
CA ALA A 103 2.71 -0.91 -12.03
C ALA A 103 1.89 -2.04 -11.38
N LEU A 104 2.55 -2.97 -10.71
CA LEU A 104 1.87 -4.06 -9.99
C LEU A 104 0.99 -3.51 -8.86
N ILE A 105 1.44 -2.50 -8.14
CA ILE A 105 0.67 -1.81 -7.11
C ILE A 105 -0.54 -1.10 -7.71
N VAL A 106 -0.35 -0.37 -8.81
CA VAL A 106 -1.44 0.32 -9.50
C VAL A 106 -2.50 -0.67 -9.99
N GLU A 107 -2.07 -1.79 -10.60
CA GLU A 107 -3.01 -2.80 -11.11
C GLU A 107 -3.75 -3.50 -9.96
N ALA A 108 -3.11 -3.73 -8.83
CA ALA A 108 -3.78 -4.27 -7.65
C ALA A 108 -4.86 -3.30 -7.16
N ALA A 109 -4.56 -2.01 -7.11
CA ALA A 109 -5.53 -0.99 -6.73
C ALA A 109 -6.72 -0.96 -7.71
N ALA A 110 -6.44 -0.95 -9.01
CA ALA A 110 -7.49 -0.94 -10.04
C ALA A 110 -8.37 -2.19 -9.96
N SER A 111 -7.77 -3.37 -9.78
CA SER A 111 -8.53 -4.64 -9.75
C SER A 111 -9.40 -4.77 -8.50
N SER A 112 -9.06 -4.08 -7.42
CA SER A 112 -9.85 -4.09 -6.18
C SER A 112 -10.92 -3.00 -6.13
N GLY A 113 -11.10 -2.25 -7.22
CA GLY A 113 -12.09 -1.19 -7.30
C GLY A 113 -11.69 0.08 -6.55
N CYS A 114 -10.39 0.27 -6.28
CA CYS A 114 -9.89 1.48 -5.65
C CYS A 114 -9.81 2.61 -6.66
N ASP A 115 -10.22 3.80 -6.25
CA ASP A 115 -10.07 5.02 -7.04
C ASP A 115 -8.89 5.88 -6.58
N ARG A 116 -8.25 5.52 -5.47
CA ARG A 116 -7.07 6.20 -4.95
C ARG A 116 -6.02 5.21 -4.49
N LEU A 117 -4.78 5.58 -4.71
CA LEU A 117 -3.60 4.88 -4.20
C LEU A 117 -2.85 5.84 -3.28
N LEU A 118 -2.79 5.49 -1.99
CA LEU A 118 -2.11 6.30 -0.99
C LEU A 118 -0.65 5.86 -0.91
N THR A 119 0.25 6.76 -1.28
CA THR A 119 1.70 6.49 -1.30
C THR A 119 2.48 7.79 -1.28
N GLU A 120 3.68 7.79 -0.73
CA GLU A 120 4.61 8.92 -0.85
C GLU A 120 5.65 8.73 -1.95
N ASP A 121 5.71 7.54 -2.57
CA ASP A 121 6.79 7.16 -3.47
C ASP A 121 6.49 7.40 -4.95
N MET A 122 5.24 7.68 -5.30
CA MET A 122 4.83 7.94 -6.67
C MET A 122 4.40 9.40 -6.84
N THR A 123 4.20 9.82 -8.09
CA THR A 123 3.88 11.22 -8.38
C THR A 123 2.45 11.57 -7.98
N ALA A 124 2.30 12.34 -6.92
CA ALA A 124 1.00 12.77 -6.41
C ALA A 124 0.25 13.58 -7.46
N GLY A 125 -1.05 13.35 -7.56
CA GLY A 125 -1.95 14.02 -8.51
C GLY A 125 -2.09 13.31 -9.85
N GLU A 126 -1.20 12.39 -10.21
CA GLU A 126 -1.35 11.57 -11.40
C GLU A 126 -2.52 10.61 -11.27
N THR A 127 -3.18 10.34 -12.40
CA THR A 127 -4.20 9.30 -12.47
C THR A 127 -3.74 8.24 -13.47
N ILE A 128 -3.61 6.99 -13.00
CA ILE A 128 -3.14 5.86 -13.80
C ILE A 128 -4.17 4.74 -13.68
N ARG A 129 -4.69 4.25 -14.80
CA ARG A 129 -5.70 3.18 -14.82
C ARG A 129 -6.93 3.52 -13.98
N GLY A 130 -7.33 4.80 -13.95
CA GLY A 130 -8.46 5.27 -13.15
C GLY A 130 -8.17 5.42 -11.66
N VAL A 131 -6.91 5.22 -11.25
CA VAL A 131 -6.49 5.33 -9.84
C VAL A 131 -5.70 6.61 -9.66
N GLN A 132 -6.17 7.49 -8.78
CA GLN A 132 -5.49 8.74 -8.47
C GLN A 132 -4.42 8.50 -7.40
N ILE A 133 -3.21 8.97 -7.65
CA ILE A 133 -2.10 8.91 -6.69
C ILE A 133 -2.26 10.04 -5.67
N VAL A 134 -2.27 9.71 -4.39
CA VAL A 134 -2.42 10.67 -3.29
C VAL A 134 -1.30 10.44 -2.28
N ASN A 135 -0.57 11.50 -1.95
CA ASN A 135 0.42 11.45 -0.86
C ASN A 135 -0.24 11.96 0.42
N PRO A 136 -0.54 11.08 1.39
CA PRO A 136 -1.21 11.51 2.61
C PRO A 136 -0.31 12.27 3.58
N PHE A 137 1.01 12.30 3.31
CA PHE A 137 2.01 12.92 4.17
C PHE A 137 2.47 14.31 3.65
N ALA A 138 1.97 14.73 2.51
CA ALA A 138 2.31 16.02 1.93
C ALA A 138 1.62 17.19 2.67
#